data_abc4aa6dd101d7335ff6af0697350cd3
#
_entry.id   abc4aa6dd101d7335ff6af0697350cd3
#
_cell.length_a   1.000
_cell.length_b   1.000
_cell.length_c   1.000
_cell.angle_alpha   90.00
_cell.angle_beta   90.00
_cell.angle_gamma   90.00
#
_symmetry.space_group_name_H-M   'P 1'
#
loop_
_entity.id
_entity.type
_entity.pdbx_description
1 polymer ?
#
loop_
_entity_poly.entity_id
_entity_poly.type
_entity_poly.pdbx_seq_one_letter_code
_entity_poly.pdbx_strand_id
1 'polypeptide(L)'
;MKRNTKQLTLYTTRGSLIAAMYVLLTLLSSVMGLSSGIIQFRFSEALCILPIFMPEAIPGLFIGCLISNLLANGVFWDVIFGSLATLIGALGAYYLRSLPENLKWLATLPTVLANMIIVPFVLIFAYGAPDSYFFIALTVGIGEIVCAGFGGSGLYYLMKKTFSQYLK
;
A
#
# COMPACT_ATOMS: atom_id res chain seq x y z
N MET A 1 10.72 -18.12 -19.87
CA MET A 1 10.27 -19.26 -19.02
C MET A 1 8.76 -19.37 -19.10
N LYS A 2 8.19 -20.45 -19.70
CA LYS A 2 6.73 -20.67 -19.73
C LYS A 2 6.28 -21.06 -18.31
N ARG A 3 5.53 -20.20 -17.64
CA ARG A 3 4.87 -20.55 -16.36
C ARG A 3 3.88 -21.68 -16.63
N ASN A 4 3.93 -22.74 -15.83
CA ASN A 4 2.94 -23.82 -15.85
C ASN A 4 1.57 -23.24 -15.47
N THR A 5 0.48 -23.71 -16.06
CA THR A 5 -0.90 -23.25 -15.80
C THR A 5 -1.22 -23.17 -14.30
N LYS A 6 -0.78 -24.16 -13.52
CA LYS A 6 -0.94 -24.17 -12.06
C LYS A 6 -0.25 -22.99 -11.37
N GLN A 7 0.96 -22.62 -11.81
CA GLN A 7 1.68 -21.47 -11.26
C GLN A 7 1.01 -20.14 -11.61
N LEU A 8 0.48 -20.04 -12.82
CA LEU A 8 -0.27 -18.86 -13.26
C LEU A 8 -1.56 -18.69 -12.45
N THR A 9 -2.31 -19.78 -12.25
CA THR A 9 -3.53 -19.77 -11.43
C THR A 9 -3.23 -19.31 -10.00
N LEU A 10 -2.19 -19.85 -9.37
CA LEU A 10 -1.80 -19.45 -8.01
C LEU A 10 -1.40 -17.97 -7.95
N TYR A 11 -0.65 -17.48 -8.94
CA TYR A 11 -0.24 -16.08 -9.04
C TYR A 11 -1.45 -15.15 -9.12
N THR A 12 -2.38 -15.43 -10.02
CA THR A 12 -3.60 -14.62 -10.18
C THR A 12 -4.51 -14.71 -8.96
N THR A 13 -4.72 -15.90 -8.39
CA THR A 13 -5.55 -16.06 -7.19
C THR A 13 -5.01 -15.27 -5.99
N ARG A 14 -3.69 -15.34 -5.73
CA ARG A 14 -3.07 -14.59 -4.64
C ARG A 14 -3.13 -13.09 -4.88
N GLY A 15 -2.84 -12.63 -6.10
CA GLY A 15 -2.96 -11.22 -6.46
C GLY A 15 -4.38 -10.68 -6.29
N SER A 16 -5.39 -11.44 -6.73
CA SER A 16 -6.80 -11.08 -6.57
C SER A 16 -7.24 -11.04 -5.11
N LEU A 17 -6.76 -11.98 -4.29
CA LEU A 17 -7.05 -11.98 -2.84
C LEU A 17 -6.46 -10.75 -2.16
N ILE A 18 -5.21 -10.38 -2.50
CA ILE A 18 -4.56 -9.19 -1.97
C ILE A 18 -5.32 -7.93 -2.40
N ALA A 19 -5.77 -7.86 -3.67
CA ALA A 19 -6.57 -6.74 -4.14
C ALA A 19 -7.90 -6.63 -3.35
N ALA A 20 -8.59 -7.74 -3.13
CA ALA A 20 -9.83 -7.75 -2.34
C ALA A 20 -9.58 -7.31 -0.89
N MET A 21 -8.51 -7.79 -0.26
CA MET A 21 -8.13 -7.36 1.10
C MET A 21 -7.82 -5.87 1.15
N TYR A 22 -7.10 -5.34 0.15
CA TYR A 22 -6.79 -3.92 0.07
C TYR A 22 -8.08 -3.08 -0.01
N VAL A 23 -9.02 -3.46 -0.89
CA VAL A 23 -10.32 -2.79 -1.02
C VAL A 23 -11.08 -2.81 0.31
N LEU A 24 -11.20 -3.97 0.95
CA LEU A 24 -11.92 -4.09 2.23
C LEU A 24 -11.31 -3.23 3.32
N LEU A 25 -9.99 -3.22 3.47
CA LEU A 25 -9.30 -2.42 4.49
C LEU A 25 -9.40 -0.92 4.20
N THR A 26 -9.37 -0.51 2.94
CA THR A 26 -9.58 0.90 2.57
C THR A 26 -11.02 1.34 2.88
N LEU A 27 -12.02 0.54 2.49
CA LEU A 27 -13.41 0.84 2.80
C LEU A 27 -13.68 0.85 4.31
N LEU A 28 -13.05 -0.05 5.07
CA LEU A 28 -13.14 -0.05 6.53
C LEU A 28 -12.60 1.27 7.11
N SER A 29 -11.43 1.72 6.65
CA SER A 29 -10.86 3.02 7.07
C SER A 29 -11.80 4.18 6.73
N SER A 30 -12.45 4.13 5.56
CA SER A 30 -13.40 5.15 5.12
C SER A 30 -14.67 5.17 5.97
N VAL A 31 -15.27 4.00 6.24
CA VAL A 31 -16.47 3.88 7.09
C VAL A 31 -16.20 4.34 8.52
N MET A 32 -14.99 4.10 9.03
CA MET A 32 -14.57 4.60 10.35
C MET A 32 -14.25 6.10 10.38
N GLY A 33 -14.33 6.80 9.23
CA GLY A 33 -14.01 8.22 9.13
C GLY A 33 -12.50 8.53 9.24
N LEU A 34 -11.64 7.50 9.20
CA LEU A 34 -10.21 7.65 9.40
C LEU A 34 -9.48 8.14 8.15
N SER A 35 -10.08 8.00 6.96
CA SER A 35 -9.48 8.40 5.69
C SER A 35 -9.79 9.84 5.27
N SER A 36 -10.61 10.58 6.04
CA SER A 36 -11.07 11.94 5.72
C SER A 36 -10.65 13.01 6.73
N GLY A 37 -9.84 12.65 7.74
CA GLY A 37 -9.34 13.59 8.74
C GLY A 37 -8.11 14.39 8.31
N ILE A 38 -7.63 15.28 9.18
CA ILE A 38 -6.34 16.01 9.02
C ILE A 38 -5.19 15.01 8.88
N ILE A 39 -5.19 13.93 9.68
CA ILE A 39 -4.30 12.80 9.55
C ILE A 39 -5.12 11.65 8.99
N GLN A 40 -4.72 11.13 7.83
CA GLN A 40 -5.44 10.05 7.16
C GLN A 40 -4.79 8.70 7.50
N PHE A 41 -5.61 7.77 7.97
CA PHE A 41 -5.18 6.40 8.25
C PHE A 41 -5.83 5.44 7.24
N ARG A 42 -5.01 4.78 6.42
CA ARG A 42 -5.44 3.76 5.47
C ARG A 42 -4.85 2.41 5.87
N PHE A 43 -5.63 1.56 6.50
CA PHE A 43 -5.15 0.23 6.95
C PHE A 43 -4.63 -0.64 5.83
N SER A 44 -5.12 -0.44 4.60
CA SER A 44 -4.67 -1.14 3.40
C SER A 44 -3.18 -0.93 3.09
N GLU A 45 -2.58 0.21 3.49
CA GLU A 45 -1.17 0.50 3.25
C GLU A 45 -0.23 -0.45 4.00
N ALA A 46 -0.70 -1.09 5.07
CA ALA A 46 0.04 -2.17 5.74
C ALA A 46 0.35 -3.35 4.81
N LEU A 47 -0.49 -3.58 3.79
CA LEU A 47 -0.29 -4.66 2.81
C LEU A 47 0.86 -4.37 1.84
N CYS A 48 1.33 -3.11 1.72
CA CYS A 48 2.41 -2.73 0.82
C CYS A 48 3.77 -3.36 1.15
N ILE A 49 3.89 -4.05 2.28
CA ILE A 49 5.05 -4.88 2.64
C ILE A 49 5.04 -6.27 1.97
N LEU A 50 3.88 -6.76 1.51
CA LEU A 50 3.72 -8.13 0.96
C LEU A 50 4.59 -8.44 -0.25
N PRO A 51 4.96 -7.48 -1.14
CA PRO A 51 5.87 -7.73 -2.25
C PRO A 51 7.23 -8.32 -1.83
N ILE A 52 7.66 -8.16 -0.57
CA ILE A 52 8.86 -8.83 -0.05
C ILE A 52 8.75 -10.36 -0.17
N PHE A 53 7.56 -10.91 0.09
CA PHE A 53 7.30 -12.34 0.10
C PHE A 53 6.83 -12.87 -1.25
N MET A 54 6.02 -12.07 -1.95
CA MET A 54 5.31 -12.52 -3.15
C MET A 54 5.17 -11.40 -4.18
N PRO A 55 5.78 -11.52 -5.36
CA PRO A 55 5.73 -10.50 -6.40
C PRO A 55 4.32 -10.28 -6.97
N GLU A 56 3.42 -11.26 -6.84
CA GLU A 56 2.01 -11.13 -7.22
C GLU A 56 1.25 -10.09 -6.38
N ALA A 57 1.81 -9.68 -5.25
CA ALA A 57 1.25 -8.60 -4.45
C ALA A 57 1.34 -7.25 -5.18
N ILE A 58 2.33 -7.04 -6.06
CA ILE A 58 2.48 -5.77 -6.77
C ILE A 58 1.24 -5.44 -7.61
N PRO A 59 0.82 -6.27 -8.58
CA PRO A 59 -0.41 -6.01 -9.33
C PRO A 59 -1.66 -6.07 -8.44
N GLY A 60 -1.69 -6.90 -7.40
CA GLY A 60 -2.80 -6.99 -6.46
C GLY A 60 -3.04 -5.68 -5.71
N LEU A 61 -2.01 -5.07 -5.16
CA LEU A 61 -2.06 -3.79 -4.45
C LEU A 61 -2.46 -2.64 -5.39
N PHE A 62 -1.86 -2.57 -6.58
CA PHE A 62 -2.19 -1.56 -7.56
C PHE A 62 -3.67 -1.60 -7.97
N ILE A 63 -4.17 -2.79 -8.35
CA ILE A 63 -5.58 -2.99 -8.73
C ILE A 63 -6.50 -2.74 -7.53
N GLY A 64 -6.13 -3.22 -6.34
CA GLY A 64 -6.88 -2.99 -5.11
C GLY A 64 -7.02 -1.51 -4.78
N CYS A 65 -5.93 -0.74 -4.88
CA CYS A 65 -5.94 0.71 -4.67
C CYS A 65 -6.81 1.43 -5.71
N LEU A 66 -6.69 1.05 -6.98
CA LEU A 66 -7.49 1.61 -8.06
C LEU A 66 -8.98 1.40 -7.83
N ILE A 67 -9.40 0.17 -7.50
CA ILE A 67 -10.80 -0.16 -7.23
C ILE A 67 -11.29 0.55 -5.96
N SER A 68 -10.51 0.56 -4.89
CA SER A 68 -10.92 1.20 -3.63
C SER A 68 -11.10 2.70 -3.76
N ASN A 69 -10.22 3.39 -4.49
CA ASN A 69 -10.34 4.82 -4.74
C ASN A 69 -11.57 5.14 -5.62
N LEU A 70 -11.90 4.29 -6.59
CA LEU A 70 -13.14 4.41 -7.37
C LEU A 70 -14.38 4.25 -6.48
N LEU A 71 -14.39 3.26 -5.58
CA LEU A 71 -15.52 2.99 -4.69
C LEU A 71 -15.67 4.04 -3.56
N ALA A 72 -14.57 4.62 -3.12
CA ALA A 72 -14.56 5.65 -2.08
C ALA A 72 -14.95 7.05 -2.59
N ASN A 73 -15.52 7.17 -3.78
CA ASN A 73 -15.84 8.43 -4.47
C ASN A 73 -14.62 9.30 -4.74
N GLY A 74 -13.48 8.69 -4.96
CA GLY A 74 -12.26 9.38 -5.31
C GLY A 74 -12.41 10.17 -6.61
N VAL A 75 -11.91 11.39 -6.61
CA VAL A 75 -11.76 12.17 -7.85
C VAL A 75 -10.83 11.40 -8.80
N PHE A 76 -11.06 11.51 -10.09
CA PHE A 76 -10.28 10.81 -11.13
C PHE A 76 -8.76 10.87 -10.92
N TRP A 77 -8.26 12.03 -10.51
CA TRP A 77 -6.84 12.23 -10.19
C TRP A 77 -6.35 11.41 -9.00
N ASP A 78 -7.18 11.25 -7.97
CA ASP A 78 -6.86 10.40 -6.79
C ASP A 78 -6.80 8.92 -7.17
N VAL A 79 -7.71 8.48 -8.03
CA VAL A 79 -7.70 7.10 -8.54
C VAL A 79 -6.38 6.80 -9.26
N ILE A 80 -5.88 7.72 -10.10
CA ILE A 80 -4.65 7.51 -10.86
C ILE A 80 -3.42 7.67 -9.97
N PHE A 81 -3.25 8.83 -9.34
CA PHE A 81 -2.02 9.15 -8.61
C PHE A 81 -1.89 8.40 -7.30
N GLY A 82 -2.99 8.14 -6.59
CA GLY A 82 -2.99 7.29 -5.40
C GLY A 82 -2.59 5.85 -5.74
N SER A 83 -3.12 5.31 -6.85
CA SER A 83 -2.72 3.95 -7.30
C SER A 83 -1.27 3.90 -7.76
N LEU A 84 -0.76 4.96 -8.40
CA LEU A 84 0.66 5.07 -8.76
C LEU A 84 1.56 5.16 -7.53
N ALA A 85 1.17 5.89 -6.49
CA ALA A 85 1.90 5.96 -5.23
C ALA A 85 2.01 4.56 -4.59
N THR A 86 0.90 3.83 -4.52
CA THR A 86 0.87 2.43 -4.04
C THR A 86 1.75 1.51 -4.89
N LEU A 87 1.73 1.67 -6.22
CA LEU A 87 2.58 0.89 -7.12
C LEU A 87 4.07 1.16 -6.87
N ILE A 88 4.46 2.42 -6.73
CA ILE A 88 5.85 2.83 -6.42
C ILE A 88 6.27 2.23 -5.08
N GLY A 89 5.43 2.32 -4.06
CA GLY A 89 5.65 1.72 -2.75
C GLY A 89 5.86 0.21 -2.83
N ALA A 90 4.96 -0.50 -3.54
CA ALA A 90 5.02 -1.94 -3.72
C ALA A 90 6.28 -2.41 -4.49
N LEU A 91 6.65 -1.68 -5.54
CA LEU A 91 7.90 -1.94 -6.28
C LEU A 91 9.12 -1.68 -5.39
N GLY A 92 9.14 -0.58 -4.64
CA GLY A 92 10.21 -0.27 -3.69
C GLY A 92 10.37 -1.36 -2.64
N ALA A 93 9.28 -1.83 -2.03
CA ALA A 93 9.30 -2.94 -1.09
C ALA A 93 9.88 -4.22 -1.71
N TYR A 94 9.51 -4.53 -2.96
CA TYR A 94 10.04 -5.67 -3.69
C TYR A 94 11.56 -5.55 -3.96
N TYR A 95 12.05 -4.37 -4.34
CA TYR A 95 13.49 -4.15 -4.53
C TYR A 95 14.27 -4.27 -3.23
N LEU A 96 13.69 -3.83 -2.11
CA LEU A 96 14.30 -3.90 -0.78
C LEU A 96 14.14 -5.28 -0.11
N ARG A 97 13.57 -6.27 -0.78
CA ARG A 97 13.41 -7.64 -0.24
C ARG A 97 14.72 -8.33 0.12
N SER A 98 15.85 -7.93 -0.46
CA SER A 98 17.19 -8.49 -0.20
C SER A 98 17.87 -7.90 1.05
N LEU A 99 17.28 -6.87 1.69
CA LEU A 99 17.82 -6.29 2.90
C LEU A 99 17.99 -7.34 4.00
N PRO A 100 18.98 -7.18 4.90
CA PRO A 100 19.12 -8.03 6.07
C PRO A 100 17.91 -7.88 7.01
N GLU A 101 17.66 -8.89 7.83
CA GLU A 101 16.47 -9.04 8.65
C GLU A 101 16.19 -7.83 9.56
N ASN A 102 17.23 -7.30 10.18
CA ASN A 102 17.16 -6.13 11.07
C ASN A 102 16.76 -4.81 10.34
N LEU A 103 16.88 -4.78 9.02
CA LEU A 103 16.56 -3.62 8.18
C LEU A 103 15.30 -3.82 7.32
N LYS A 104 14.58 -4.93 7.48
CA LYS A 104 13.37 -5.21 6.67
C LYS A 104 12.26 -4.17 6.82
N TRP A 105 12.17 -3.51 7.97
CA TRP A 105 11.24 -2.40 8.18
C TRP A 105 11.46 -1.24 7.20
N LEU A 106 12.69 -1.05 6.70
CA LEU A 106 12.98 -0.03 5.67
C LEU A 106 12.22 -0.27 4.36
N ALA A 107 11.75 -1.48 4.11
CA ALA A 107 10.97 -1.76 2.91
C ALA A 107 9.56 -1.14 2.94
N THR A 108 9.12 -0.57 4.06
CA THR A 108 7.91 0.24 4.14
C THR A 108 8.14 1.69 3.72
N LEU A 109 9.39 2.18 3.77
CA LEU A 109 9.72 3.58 3.45
C LEU A 109 9.31 4.01 2.04
N PRO A 110 9.47 3.21 0.97
CA PRO A 110 9.03 3.62 -0.36
C PRO A 110 7.55 3.96 -0.41
N THR A 111 6.69 3.23 0.31
CA THR A 111 5.26 3.52 0.42
C THR A 111 5.02 4.84 1.13
N VAL A 112 5.65 5.04 2.30
CA VAL A 112 5.53 6.28 3.07
C VAL A 112 5.96 7.48 2.24
N LEU A 113 7.13 7.42 1.59
CA LEU A 113 7.66 8.52 0.80
C LEU A 113 6.84 8.80 -0.45
N ALA A 114 6.37 7.77 -1.16
CA ALA A 114 5.54 7.94 -2.35
C ALA A 114 4.24 8.68 -2.01
N ASN A 115 3.56 8.27 -0.92
CA ASN A 115 2.33 8.92 -0.47
C ASN A 115 2.58 10.33 0.05
N MET A 116 3.64 10.56 0.84
CA MET A 116 4.02 11.91 1.32
C MET A 116 4.27 12.89 0.19
N ILE A 117 4.77 12.43 -0.96
CA ILE A 117 5.06 13.29 -2.10
C ILE A 117 3.82 13.45 -2.99
N ILE A 118 3.13 12.37 -3.32
CA ILE A 118 2.10 12.37 -4.36
C ILE A 118 0.74 12.82 -3.80
N VAL A 119 0.32 12.32 -2.64
CA VAL A 119 -1.01 12.59 -2.08
C VAL A 119 -1.26 14.08 -1.82
N PRO A 120 -0.32 14.88 -1.29
CA PRO A 120 -0.54 16.31 -1.08
C PRO A 120 -0.86 17.07 -2.38
N PHE A 121 -0.22 16.71 -3.50
CA PHE A 121 -0.55 17.29 -4.81
C PHE A 121 -2.00 16.99 -5.19
N VAL A 122 -2.44 15.76 -5.00
CA VAL A 122 -3.83 15.36 -5.28
C VAL A 122 -4.80 16.12 -4.39
N LEU A 123 -4.54 16.24 -3.09
CA LEU A 123 -5.41 16.93 -2.15
C LEU A 123 -5.53 18.43 -2.48
N ILE A 124 -4.46 19.08 -2.87
CA ILE A 124 -4.48 20.51 -3.25
C ILE A 124 -5.15 20.71 -4.61
N PHE A 125 -4.71 19.99 -5.65
CA PHE A 125 -5.13 20.28 -7.02
C PHE A 125 -6.47 19.65 -7.39
N ALA A 126 -6.80 18.48 -6.82
CA ALA A 126 -8.03 17.77 -7.16
C ALA A 126 -9.17 18.00 -6.17
N TYR A 127 -8.85 18.18 -4.89
CA TYR A 127 -9.84 18.43 -3.84
C TYR A 127 -9.89 19.88 -3.35
N GLY A 128 -8.95 20.73 -3.79
CA GLY A 128 -8.90 22.14 -3.39
C GLY A 128 -8.58 22.36 -1.92
N ALA A 129 -7.77 21.47 -1.31
CA ALA A 129 -7.40 21.61 0.08
C ALA A 129 -6.70 22.96 0.33
N PRO A 130 -7.11 23.75 1.34
CA PRO A 130 -6.60 25.10 1.57
C PRO A 130 -5.23 25.11 2.26
N ASP A 131 -4.80 23.97 2.77
CA ASP A 131 -3.59 23.84 3.55
C ASP A 131 -2.32 23.86 2.67
N SER A 132 -1.19 24.21 3.28
CA SER A 132 0.09 24.20 2.56
C SER A 132 0.54 22.77 2.25
N TYR A 133 1.24 22.60 1.12
CA TYR A 133 1.77 21.31 0.70
C TYR A 133 2.58 20.61 1.81
N PHE A 134 3.45 21.34 2.49
CA PHE A 134 4.29 20.78 3.55
C PHE A 134 3.49 20.30 4.77
N PHE A 135 2.43 21.02 5.12
CA PHE A 135 1.55 20.60 6.22
C PHE A 135 0.82 19.30 5.86
N ILE A 136 0.24 19.23 4.65
CA ILE A 136 -0.44 18.04 4.17
C ILE A 136 0.55 16.86 4.05
N ALA A 137 1.77 17.09 3.52
CA ALA A 137 2.78 16.06 3.43
C ALA A 137 3.17 15.49 4.80
N LEU A 138 3.27 16.35 5.82
CA LEU A 138 3.56 15.92 7.19
C LEU A 138 2.42 15.09 7.78
N THR A 139 1.18 15.53 7.62
CA THR A 139 0.00 14.83 8.17
C THR A 139 -0.24 13.49 7.47
N VAL A 140 -0.10 13.43 6.14
CA VAL A 140 -0.11 12.18 5.37
C VAL A 140 1.02 11.27 5.83
N GLY A 141 2.24 11.81 5.98
CA GLY A 141 3.40 11.06 6.43
C GLY A 141 3.20 10.41 7.80
N ILE A 142 2.59 11.11 8.76
CA ILE A 142 2.26 10.54 10.08
C ILE A 142 1.31 9.35 9.92
N GLY A 143 0.24 9.49 9.14
CA GLY A 143 -0.70 8.40 8.87
C GLY A 143 -0.03 7.19 8.21
N GLU A 144 0.83 7.43 7.22
CA GLU A 144 1.58 6.40 6.52
C GLU A 144 2.61 5.69 7.42
N ILE A 145 3.31 6.43 8.29
CA ILE A 145 4.23 5.82 9.27
C ILE A 145 3.47 4.86 10.19
N VAL A 146 2.27 5.22 10.60
CA VAL A 146 1.44 4.34 11.44
C VAL A 146 0.94 3.14 10.65
N CYS A 147 0.32 3.35 9.48
CA CYS A 147 -0.31 2.28 8.72
C CYS A 147 0.69 1.41 7.96
N ALA A 148 1.52 2.01 7.10
CA ALA A 148 2.52 1.29 6.32
C ALA A 148 3.75 0.96 7.16
N GLY A 149 4.26 1.89 7.97
CA GLY A 149 5.45 1.71 8.79
C GLY A 149 5.24 0.66 9.89
N PHE A 150 4.45 0.99 10.90
CA PHE A 150 4.21 0.05 12.02
C PHE A 150 3.30 -1.10 11.62
N GLY A 151 2.19 -0.86 10.92
CA GLY A 151 1.27 -1.89 10.46
C GLY A 151 1.94 -2.87 9.50
N GLY A 152 2.66 -2.37 8.50
CA GLY A 152 3.41 -3.20 7.54
C GLY A 152 4.54 -3.97 8.18
N SER A 153 5.30 -3.36 9.09
CA SER A 153 6.36 -4.08 9.85
C SER A 153 5.76 -5.18 10.73
N GLY A 154 4.65 -4.90 11.41
CA GLY A 154 3.92 -5.91 12.19
C GLY A 154 3.47 -7.08 11.31
N LEU A 155 2.86 -6.78 10.16
CA LEU A 155 2.45 -7.78 9.17
C LEU A 155 3.65 -8.59 8.67
N TYR A 156 4.80 -7.95 8.42
CA TYR A 156 6.03 -8.65 8.03
C TYR A 156 6.41 -9.72 9.05
N TYR A 157 6.46 -9.40 10.34
CA TYR A 157 6.85 -10.36 11.38
C TYR A 157 5.83 -11.48 11.54
N LEU A 158 4.53 -11.21 11.41
CA LEU A 158 3.48 -12.22 11.41
C LEU A 158 3.61 -13.18 10.22
N MET A 159 3.79 -12.64 9.02
CA MET A 159 3.95 -13.42 7.79
C MET A 159 5.25 -14.23 7.81
N LYS A 160 6.34 -13.66 8.29
CA LYS A 160 7.61 -14.37 8.41
C LYS A 160 7.47 -15.65 9.21
N LYS A 161 6.77 -15.62 10.35
CA LYS A 161 6.55 -16.81 11.19
C LYS A 161 5.82 -17.91 10.39
N THR A 162 4.86 -17.54 9.58
CA THR A 162 4.08 -18.47 8.75
C THR A 162 4.86 -18.95 7.53
N PHE A 163 5.57 -18.04 6.84
CA PHE A 163 6.31 -18.36 5.61
C PHE A 163 7.69 -18.94 5.84
N SER A 164 8.29 -18.82 7.03
CA SER A 164 9.60 -19.43 7.33
C SER A 164 9.60 -20.95 7.17
N GLN A 165 8.43 -21.59 7.23
CA GLN A 165 8.26 -23.01 6.96
C GLN A 165 8.34 -23.32 5.44
N TYR A 166 8.12 -22.34 4.56
CA TYR A 166 8.11 -22.50 3.12
C TYR A 166 9.34 -21.88 2.42
N LEU A 167 10.17 -21.16 3.16
CA LEU A 167 11.39 -20.51 2.65
C LEU A 167 12.67 -21.34 2.94
N LYS A 168 12.53 -22.51 3.58
CA LYS A 168 13.55 -23.55 3.70
C LYS A 168 13.35 -24.56 2.57
#